data_7dc6a4be45993027245373471713db11
#
_entry.id   7dc6a4be45993027245373471713db11
#
_cell.length_a   1.000
_cell.length_b   1.000
_cell.length_c   1.000
_cell.angle_alpha   90.00
_cell.angle_beta   90.00
_cell.angle_gamma   90.00
#
_symmetry.space_group_name_H-M   'P 1'
#
loop_
_entity.id
_entity.type
_entity.pdbx_description
1 polymer ?
#
loop_
_entity_poly.entity_id
_entity_poly.type
_entity_poly.pdbx_seq_one_letter_code
_entity_poly.pdbx_strand_id
1 'polypeptide(L)'
;AKAGSTCDFASVIPYDSAVDLIKQIPQDVDVVHFNGTAPCGFEKPYVVTYHGNFMGGDLDRNAIFVSKDHASRYNSDSFVYNGLDWDEYGPVDLNASRHYYHFLGKAAWRVKNVQGAIDVVKALPNEKIYILGGYRFNFKMGMRFTVTSKARFKGMVGGVKKNRYLQHSKGLIFPVKWDEPFGLAITESLYFGAPVFATPYGSLPELVKPEVGFLTDSESEMILHLKEGVVYSPMICHEYARDLFNAEIMAKAYLQKYEKVLNGEY
;
A
#
# COMPACT_ATOMS: atom_id res chain seq x y z
N ALA A 1 -10.68 18.98 -4.53
CA ALA A 1 -10.64 18.03 -3.40
C ALA A 1 -12.04 17.51 -3.12
N LYS A 2 -12.17 16.29 -2.58
CA LYS A 2 -13.46 15.79 -2.10
C LYS A 2 -13.86 16.53 -0.83
N ALA A 3 -15.17 16.68 -0.61
CA ALA A 3 -15.68 17.25 0.64
C ALA A 3 -15.10 16.49 1.86
N GLY A 4 -14.58 17.24 2.84
CA GLY A 4 -13.93 16.70 4.04
C GLY A 4 -12.42 16.42 3.92
N SER A 5 -11.79 16.70 2.77
CA SER A 5 -10.32 16.72 2.68
C SER A 5 -9.76 17.87 3.51
N THR A 6 -8.69 17.61 4.27
CA THR A 6 -7.96 18.61 5.07
C THR A 6 -6.47 18.55 4.74
N CYS A 7 -5.81 19.69 4.86
CA CYS A 7 -4.36 19.79 4.72
C CYS A 7 -3.88 20.97 5.55
N ASP A 8 -2.91 20.78 6.42
CA ASP A 8 -2.47 21.82 7.36
C ASP A 8 -1.42 22.76 6.73
N PHE A 9 -0.78 22.34 5.63
CA PHE A 9 0.30 23.07 4.95
C PHE A 9 -0.08 23.63 3.57
N ALA A 10 -1.30 23.37 3.08
CA ALA A 10 -1.77 23.85 1.78
C ALA A 10 -3.27 24.15 1.79
N SER A 11 -3.67 25.08 0.93
CA SER A 11 -5.09 25.40 0.74
C SER A 11 -5.84 24.23 0.09
N VAL A 12 -6.98 23.86 0.67
CA VAL A 12 -7.87 22.83 0.12
C VAL A 12 -9.08 23.50 -0.50
N ILE A 13 -9.18 23.42 -1.82
CA ILE A 13 -10.27 24.02 -2.60
C ILE A 13 -11.16 22.89 -3.14
N PRO A 14 -12.43 22.77 -2.73
CA PRO A 14 -13.36 21.80 -3.29
C PRO A 14 -13.75 22.18 -4.72
N TYR A 15 -14.05 21.20 -5.56
CA TYR A 15 -14.54 21.38 -6.91
C TYR A 15 -15.62 20.34 -7.25
N ASP A 16 -16.57 20.73 -8.10
CA ASP A 16 -17.72 19.88 -8.44
C ASP A 16 -17.59 19.23 -9.84
N SER A 17 -16.79 19.78 -10.71
CA SER A 17 -16.60 19.29 -12.07
C SER A 17 -15.19 19.52 -12.60
N ALA A 18 -14.82 18.85 -13.70
CA ALA A 18 -13.55 19.10 -14.39
C ALA A 18 -13.41 20.55 -14.87
N VAL A 19 -14.49 21.17 -15.32
CA VAL A 19 -14.50 22.59 -15.74
C VAL A 19 -14.27 23.52 -14.54
N ASP A 20 -14.90 23.23 -13.42
CA ASP A 20 -14.71 23.99 -12.18
C ASP A 20 -13.28 23.84 -11.65
N LEU A 21 -12.74 22.61 -11.64
CA LEU A 21 -11.35 22.36 -11.30
C LEU A 21 -10.38 23.22 -12.10
N ILE A 22 -10.51 23.25 -13.43
CA ILE A 22 -9.61 24.00 -14.32
C ILE A 22 -9.64 25.50 -13.98
N LYS A 23 -10.82 26.05 -13.71
CA LYS A 23 -10.99 27.47 -13.36
C LYS A 23 -10.37 27.84 -12.01
N GLN A 24 -10.29 26.88 -11.10
CA GLN A 24 -9.76 27.10 -9.75
C GLN A 24 -8.24 26.95 -9.66
N ILE A 25 -7.58 26.41 -10.70
CA ILE A 25 -6.12 26.29 -10.73
C ILE A 25 -5.51 27.70 -10.87
N PRO A 26 -4.66 28.13 -9.92
CA PRO A 26 -4.00 29.44 -9.98
C PRO A 26 -3.16 29.61 -11.25
N GLN A 27 -3.07 30.84 -11.73
CA GLN A 27 -2.34 31.15 -12.98
C GLN A 27 -0.82 30.97 -12.84
N ASP A 28 -0.29 31.14 -11.65
CA ASP A 28 1.12 31.07 -11.26
C ASP A 28 1.60 29.67 -10.92
N VAL A 29 0.76 28.64 -11.11
CA VAL A 29 1.16 27.24 -10.90
C VAL A 29 1.99 26.76 -12.10
N ASP A 30 3.19 26.25 -11.84
CA ASP A 30 4.11 25.73 -12.87
C ASP A 30 3.70 24.33 -13.34
N VAL A 31 3.32 23.43 -12.42
CA VAL A 31 2.95 22.05 -12.70
C VAL A 31 1.70 21.65 -11.93
N VAL A 32 0.81 20.90 -12.57
CA VAL A 32 -0.37 20.31 -11.93
C VAL A 32 -0.21 18.79 -11.81
N HIS A 33 -0.42 18.27 -10.61
CA HIS A 33 -0.35 16.83 -10.38
C HIS A 33 -1.76 16.24 -10.17
N PHE A 34 -2.19 15.43 -11.11
CA PHE A 34 -3.47 14.72 -11.03
C PHE A 34 -3.31 13.33 -10.41
N ASN A 35 -4.24 12.94 -9.55
CA ASN A 35 -4.35 11.58 -9.03
C ASN A 35 -5.50 10.86 -9.77
N GLY A 36 -5.15 10.10 -10.77
CA GLY A 36 -6.06 9.28 -11.59
C GLY A 36 -6.23 9.77 -13.01
N THR A 37 -6.87 10.93 -13.27
CA THR A 37 -7.19 11.38 -14.63
C THR A 37 -7.02 12.88 -14.77
N ALA A 38 -6.36 13.33 -15.82
CA ALA A 38 -6.32 14.72 -16.23
C ALA A 38 -7.58 15.07 -17.05
N PRO A 39 -8.11 16.32 -16.95
CA PRO A 39 -9.16 16.78 -17.83
C PRO A 39 -8.71 16.81 -19.29
N CYS A 40 -9.60 16.46 -20.21
CA CYS A 40 -9.32 16.53 -21.65
C CYS A 40 -8.98 17.98 -22.06
N GLY A 41 -7.91 18.14 -22.86
CA GLY A 41 -7.46 19.45 -23.35
C GLY A 41 -6.79 20.33 -22.27
N PHE A 42 -6.29 19.76 -21.20
CA PHE A 42 -5.53 20.50 -20.20
C PHE A 42 -4.17 20.94 -20.76
N GLU A 43 -3.88 22.24 -20.73
CA GLU A 43 -2.74 22.83 -21.46
C GLU A 43 -1.50 23.11 -20.61
N LYS A 44 -1.68 23.37 -19.29
CA LYS A 44 -0.52 23.60 -18.41
C LYS A 44 0.33 22.32 -18.26
N PRO A 45 1.64 22.44 -17.92
CA PRO A 45 2.45 21.27 -17.57
C PRO A 45 1.78 20.46 -16.46
N TYR A 46 1.69 19.14 -16.65
CA TYR A 46 1.05 18.26 -15.67
C TYR A 46 1.62 16.86 -15.67
N VAL A 47 1.40 16.14 -14.58
CA VAL A 47 1.62 14.70 -14.45
C VAL A 47 0.36 14.02 -13.92
N VAL A 48 0.24 12.71 -14.16
CA VAL A 48 -0.89 11.89 -13.68
C VAL A 48 -0.37 10.67 -12.95
N THR A 49 -0.64 10.55 -11.65
CA THR A 49 -0.29 9.33 -10.91
C THR A 49 -1.47 8.35 -10.87
N TYR A 50 -1.21 7.13 -11.32
CA TYR A 50 -2.13 6.00 -11.21
C TYR A 50 -1.81 5.17 -9.96
N HIS A 51 -2.71 5.21 -8.96
CA HIS A 51 -2.56 4.47 -7.70
C HIS A 51 -3.14 3.05 -7.72
N GLY A 52 -3.89 2.70 -8.74
CA GLY A 52 -4.55 1.41 -8.92
C GLY A 52 -4.35 0.86 -10.30
N ASN A 53 -4.68 -0.43 -10.49
CA ASN A 53 -4.66 -1.02 -11.82
C ASN A 53 -5.69 -0.32 -12.72
N PHE A 54 -5.24 0.06 -13.89
CA PHE A 54 -6.06 0.75 -14.87
C PHE A 54 -7.00 -0.25 -15.57
N MET A 55 -8.26 0.11 -15.70
CA MET A 55 -9.31 -0.81 -16.15
C MET A 55 -9.67 -0.65 -17.64
N GLY A 56 -8.86 0.06 -18.41
CA GLY A 56 -9.06 0.29 -19.84
C GLY A 56 -9.18 1.76 -20.23
N GLY A 57 -9.01 2.07 -21.51
CA GLY A 57 -8.89 3.40 -22.08
C GLY A 57 -7.44 3.72 -22.45
N ASP A 58 -7.20 4.93 -22.98
CA ASP A 58 -5.86 5.40 -23.28
C ASP A 58 -5.18 5.91 -22.02
N LEU A 59 -3.96 5.46 -21.78
CA LEU A 59 -3.13 6.01 -20.71
C LEU A 59 -2.70 7.44 -21.06
N ASP A 60 -2.65 8.28 -20.04
CA ASP A 60 -2.10 9.62 -20.21
C ASP A 60 -0.61 9.53 -20.56
N ARG A 61 -0.14 10.35 -21.48
CA ARG A 61 1.28 10.41 -21.87
C ARG A 61 2.20 10.75 -20.69
N ASN A 62 1.71 11.53 -19.73
CA ASN A 62 2.42 11.97 -18.53
C ASN A 62 2.10 11.06 -17.33
N ALA A 63 1.80 9.78 -17.59
CA ALA A 63 1.49 8.79 -16.58
C ALA A 63 2.69 8.47 -15.69
N ILE A 64 2.47 8.42 -14.39
CA ILE A 64 3.42 7.95 -13.38
C ILE A 64 2.75 6.82 -12.61
N PHE A 65 3.43 5.70 -12.48
CA PHE A 65 2.94 4.53 -11.74
C PHE A 65 3.58 4.45 -10.35
N VAL A 66 3.03 3.63 -9.47
CA VAL A 66 3.47 3.58 -8.07
C VAL A 66 4.51 2.49 -7.78
N SER A 67 4.90 1.71 -8.80
CA SER A 67 6.02 0.76 -8.73
C SER A 67 6.55 0.46 -10.14
N LYS A 68 7.72 -0.16 -10.21
CA LYS A 68 8.34 -0.57 -11.47
C LYS A 68 7.50 -1.62 -12.20
N ASP A 69 7.03 -2.65 -11.48
CA ASP A 69 6.10 -3.65 -12.04
C ASP A 69 4.82 -2.98 -12.55
N HIS A 70 4.25 -2.08 -11.74
CA HIS A 70 3.05 -1.36 -12.13
C HIS A 70 3.24 -0.60 -13.44
N ALA A 71 4.35 0.12 -13.62
CA ALA A 71 4.69 0.81 -14.85
C ALA A 71 4.89 -0.18 -16.02
N SER A 72 5.68 -1.24 -15.82
CA SER A 72 6.01 -2.20 -16.86
C SER A 72 4.79 -2.92 -17.45
N ARG A 73 3.76 -3.18 -16.63
CA ARG A 73 2.48 -3.77 -17.08
C ARG A 73 1.71 -2.88 -18.05
N TYR A 74 2.03 -1.60 -18.11
CA TYR A 74 1.46 -0.61 -19.01
C TYR A 74 2.47 -0.07 -20.04
N ASN A 75 3.55 -0.83 -20.31
CA ASN A 75 4.62 -0.47 -21.25
C ASN A 75 5.27 0.90 -20.93
N SER A 76 5.41 1.22 -19.65
CA SER A 76 6.04 2.44 -19.15
C SER A 76 7.20 2.10 -18.22
N ASP A 77 8.17 3.01 -18.12
CA ASP A 77 9.24 3.00 -17.13
C ASP A 77 9.11 4.14 -16.12
N SER A 78 8.04 4.95 -16.25
CA SER A 78 7.80 6.10 -15.39
C SER A 78 7.08 5.68 -14.12
N PHE A 79 7.81 5.60 -13.01
CA PHE A 79 7.22 5.30 -11.71
C PHE A 79 7.85 6.14 -10.60
N VAL A 80 7.11 6.23 -9.48
CA VAL A 80 7.55 6.76 -8.20
C VAL A 80 6.95 5.88 -7.10
N TYR A 81 7.78 5.28 -6.25
CA TYR A 81 7.28 4.52 -5.10
C TYR A 81 6.51 5.41 -4.14
N ASN A 82 5.40 4.88 -3.60
CA ASN A 82 4.71 5.56 -2.53
C ASN A 82 5.60 5.67 -1.29
N GLY A 83 5.70 6.87 -0.74
CA GLY A 83 6.33 7.14 0.54
C GLY A 83 5.30 7.51 1.60
N LEU A 84 5.63 7.25 2.84
CA LEU A 84 4.81 7.60 4.00
C LEU A 84 5.55 8.60 4.87
N ASP A 85 4.81 9.52 5.45
CA ASP A 85 5.33 10.39 6.50
C ASP A 85 5.37 9.59 7.81
N TRP A 86 6.56 9.11 8.16
CA TRP A 86 6.73 8.25 9.30
C TRP A 86 6.55 8.97 10.65
N ASP A 87 6.65 10.29 10.67
CA ASP A 87 6.39 11.09 11.87
C ASP A 87 4.92 11.00 12.31
N GLU A 88 3.99 10.82 11.35
CA GLU A 88 2.57 10.58 11.65
C GLU A 88 2.29 9.21 12.29
N TYR A 89 3.24 8.27 12.23
CA TYR A 89 3.06 6.91 12.76
C TYR A 89 3.43 6.78 14.24
N GLY A 90 4.13 7.79 14.79
CA GLY A 90 4.57 7.81 16.18
C GLY A 90 5.75 6.87 16.46
N PRO A 91 6.15 6.76 17.72
CA PRO A 91 7.33 5.99 18.12
C PRO A 91 7.13 4.48 17.86
N VAL A 92 8.20 3.81 17.40
CA VAL A 92 8.24 2.37 17.18
C VAL A 92 9.11 1.71 18.27
N ASP A 93 8.54 0.74 18.99
CA ASP A 93 9.27 -0.11 19.91
C ASP A 93 9.61 -1.45 19.24
N LEU A 94 10.84 -1.57 18.76
CA LEU A 94 11.31 -2.79 18.07
C LEU A 94 11.50 -3.99 19.02
N ASN A 95 11.53 -3.76 20.34
CA ASN A 95 11.62 -4.78 21.36
C ASN A 95 10.25 -5.22 21.89
N ALA A 96 9.16 -4.65 21.38
CA ALA A 96 7.81 -5.01 21.80
C ALA A 96 7.52 -6.50 21.61
N SER A 97 6.88 -7.11 22.60
CA SER A 97 6.44 -8.51 22.50
C SER A 97 5.43 -8.71 21.38
N ARG A 98 5.63 -9.73 20.54
CA ARG A 98 4.84 -10.03 19.35
C ARG A 98 3.99 -11.28 19.58
N HIS A 99 2.66 -11.17 19.33
CA HIS A 99 1.72 -12.19 19.84
C HIS A 99 0.82 -12.82 18.77
N TYR A 100 0.79 -12.27 17.57
CA TYR A 100 -0.12 -12.70 16.50
C TYR A 100 0.42 -12.25 15.13
N TYR A 101 -0.02 -12.89 14.08
CA TYR A 101 0.12 -12.39 12.72
C TYR A 101 -0.99 -11.39 12.41
N HIS A 102 -0.82 -10.56 11.39
CA HIS A 102 -1.89 -9.70 10.93
C HIS A 102 -2.10 -9.80 9.42
N PHE A 103 -3.29 -9.41 9.01
CA PHE A 103 -3.67 -9.07 7.65
C PHE A 103 -4.11 -7.60 7.66
N LEU A 104 -3.63 -6.80 6.71
CA LEU A 104 -3.98 -5.39 6.59
C LEU A 104 -4.51 -5.10 5.19
N GLY A 105 -5.79 -4.74 5.09
CA GLY A 105 -6.43 -4.43 3.81
C GLY A 105 -7.94 -4.65 3.84
N LYS A 106 -8.62 -4.25 2.76
CA LYS A 106 -10.07 -4.45 2.63
C LYS A 106 -10.39 -5.95 2.52
N ALA A 107 -10.69 -6.59 3.64
CA ALA A 107 -11.00 -8.01 3.72
C ALA A 107 -12.23 -8.43 2.86
N ALA A 108 -13.08 -7.47 2.46
CA ALA A 108 -14.16 -7.70 1.53
C ALA A 108 -13.69 -7.96 0.08
N TRP A 109 -12.51 -7.48 -0.30
CA TRP A 109 -11.99 -7.66 -1.65
C TRP A 109 -11.42 -9.07 -1.82
N ARG A 110 -12.02 -9.87 -2.70
CA ARG A 110 -11.60 -11.25 -2.95
C ARG A 110 -10.15 -11.36 -3.39
N VAL A 111 -9.67 -10.42 -4.18
CA VAL A 111 -8.29 -10.35 -4.67
C VAL A 111 -7.26 -10.17 -3.55
N LYS A 112 -7.65 -9.59 -2.41
CA LYS A 112 -6.79 -9.46 -1.23
C LYS A 112 -6.67 -10.76 -0.44
N ASN A 113 -7.52 -11.75 -0.72
CA ASN A 113 -7.44 -13.13 -0.23
C ASN A 113 -7.27 -13.26 1.30
N VAL A 114 -8.08 -12.54 2.06
CA VAL A 114 -8.08 -12.66 3.52
C VAL A 114 -8.35 -14.11 4.00
N GLN A 115 -9.08 -14.91 3.20
CA GLN A 115 -9.34 -16.31 3.53
C GLN A 115 -8.04 -17.14 3.49
N GLY A 116 -7.20 -16.97 2.47
CA GLY A 116 -5.88 -17.63 2.42
C GLY A 116 -5.00 -17.24 3.61
N ALA A 117 -4.98 -15.97 4.02
CA ALA A 117 -4.25 -15.55 5.22
C ALA A 117 -4.76 -16.25 6.49
N ILE A 118 -6.07 -16.44 6.61
CA ILE A 118 -6.69 -17.18 7.73
C ILE A 118 -6.34 -18.65 7.67
N ASP A 119 -6.35 -19.28 6.49
CA ASP A 119 -6.09 -20.72 6.34
C ASP A 119 -4.62 -21.04 6.62
N VAL A 120 -3.69 -20.20 6.21
CA VAL A 120 -2.27 -20.29 6.63
C VAL A 120 -2.16 -20.32 8.16
N VAL A 121 -2.77 -19.38 8.87
CA VAL A 121 -2.66 -19.32 10.35
C VAL A 121 -3.44 -20.45 11.04
N LYS A 122 -4.51 -20.96 10.44
CA LYS A 122 -5.21 -22.15 10.96
C LYS A 122 -4.31 -23.37 11.01
N ALA A 123 -3.39 -23.52 10.07
CA ALA A 123 -2.43 -24.62 9.99
C ALA A 123 -1.25 -24.48 10.98
N LEU A 124 -1.08 -23.31 11.61
CA LEU A 124 -0.04 -23.07 12.61
C LEU A 124 -0.56 -23.37 14.02
N PRO A 125 0.10 -24.21 14.83
CA PRO A 125 -0.31 -24.44 16.20
C PRO A 125 -0.21 -23.17 17.04
N ASN A 126 -1.20 -22.93 17.90
CA ASN A 126 -1.24 -21.81 18.87
C ASN A 126 -1.14 -20.39 18.30
N GLU A 127 -1.18 -20.22 16.97
CA GLU A 127 -1.12 -18.90 16.34
C GLU A 127 -2.51 -18.31 16.12
N LYS A 128 -2.54 -16.96 16.05
CA LYS A 128 -3.73 -16.15 15.79
C LYS A 128 -3.42 -15.12 14.70
N ILE A 129 -4.46 -14.72 13.97
CA ILE A 129 -4.36 -13.62 13.00
C ILE A 129 -5.37 -12.52 13.33
N TYR A 130 -4.91 -11.26 13.33
CA TYR A 130 -5.76 -10.09 13.44
C TYR A 130 -6.02 -9.53 12.04
N ILE A 131 -7.30 -9.41 11.69
CA ILE A 131 -7.76 -8.88 10.40
C ILE A 131 -8.07 -7.40 10.57
N LEU A 132 -7.18 -6.57 10.03
CA LEU A 132 -7.27 -5.11 10.05
C LEU A 132 -7.85 -4.63 8.73
N GLY A 133 -9.15 -4.31 8.71
CA GLY A 133 -9.83 -3.82 7.52
C GLY A 133 -11.06 -4.62 7.07
N GLY A 134 -11.79 -5.22 7.99
CA GLY A 134 -13.02 -5.92 7.70
C GLY A 134 -13.69 -6.57 8.90
N TYR A 135 -14.77 -7.28 8.63
CA TYR A 135 -15.61 -7.92 9.62
C TYR A 135 -15.72 -9.42 9.37
N ARG A 136 -16.02 -10.17 10.43
CA ARG A 136 -16.21 -11.64 10.40
C ARG A 136 -17.30 -12.06 9.40
N PHE A 137 -18.34 -11.26 9.31
CA PHE A 137 -19.44 -11.42 8.41
C PHE A 137 -19.41 -10.33 7.35
N ASN A 138 -19.31 -10.69 6.08
CA ASN A 138 -19.24 -9.77 4.97
C ASN A 138 -20.24 -10.13 3.89
N PHE A 139 -21.07 -9.16 3.49
CA PHE A 139 -22.04 -9.28 2.40
C PHE A 139 -21.55 -8.60 1.10
N LYS A 140 -20.63 -7.65 1.22
CA LYS A 140 -20.15 -6.90 0.06
C LYS A 140 -19.18 -7.75 -0.74
N MET A 141 -19.31 -7.75 -2.06
CA MET A 141 -18.44 -8.50 -2.99
C MET A 141 -18.43 -10.03 -2.76
N GLY A 142 -19.57 -10.58 -2.33
CA GLY A 142 -19.76 -11.98 -2.03
C GLY A 142 -19.86 -12.27 -0.53
N MET A 143 -20.74 -13.21 -0.19
CA MET A 143 -20.99 -13.60 1.19
C MET A 143 -19.79 -14.38 1.74
N ARG A 144 -19.28 -13.97 2.89
CA ARG A 144 -18.25 -14.69 3.64
C ARG A 144 -18.57 -14.64 5.12
N PHE A 145 -18.55 -15.80 5.74
CA PHE A 145 -18.63 -15.94 7.19
C PHE A 145 -17.44 -16.75 7.71
N THR A 146 -16.70 -16.18 8.65
CA THR A 146 -15.51 -16.81 9.23
C THR A 146 -15.82 -17.37 10.61
N VAL A 147 -15.74 -18.67 10.78
CA VAL A 147 -16.14 -19.37 12.02
C VAL A 147 -14.97 -19.56 13.00
N THR A 148 -13.72 -19.62 12.52
CA THR A 148 -12.56 -19.95 13.35
C THR A 148 -12.30 -18.92 14.46
N SER A 149 -11.94 -19.39 15.65
CA SER A 149 -11.51 -18.56 16.80
C SER A 149 -10.10 -17.96 16.62
N LYS A 150 -9.28 -18.56 15.71
CA LYS A 150 -7.92 -18.07 15.42
C LYS A 150 -7.93 -16.71 14.69
N ALA A 151 -8.98 -16.37 13.94
CA ALA A 151 -9.11 -15.09 13.25
C ALA A 151 -9.90 -14.08 14.09
N ARG A 152 -9.29 -12.92 14.38
CA ARG A 152 -9.89 -11.82 15.15
C ARG A 152 -10.03 -10.58 14.27
N PHE A 153 -11.24 -10.28 13.86
CA PHE A 153 -11.55 -9.09 13.06
C PHE A 153 -11.60 -7.85 13.94
N LYS A 154 -10.92 -6.79 13.52
CA LYS A 154 -10.81 -5.51 14.24
C LYS A 154 -11.60 -4.38 13.57
N GLY A 155 -12.32 -4.67 12.48
CA GLY A 155 -13.01 -3.67 11.68
C GLY A 155 -12.07 -2.84 10.83
N MET A 156 -12.56 -1.69 10.37
CA MET A 156 -11.74 -0.69 9.69
C MET A 156 -10.98 0.12 10.76
N VAL A 157 -9.68 -0.07 10.82
CA VAL A 157 -8.80 0.60 11.79
C VAL A 157 -7.79 1.48 11.07
N GLY A 158 -7.47 2.63 11.65
CA GLY A 158 -6.48 3.60 11.16
C GLY A 158 -5.75 4.28 12.31
N GLY A 159 -4.76 5.15 11.99
CA GLY A 159 -4.01 5.95 12.94
C GLY A 159 -3.42 5.13 14.09
N VAL A 160 -3.35 5.71 15.27
CA VAL A 160 -2.73 5.12 16.49
C VAL A 160 -3.26 3.71 16.78
N LYS A 161 -4.55 3.44 16.55
CA LYS A 161 -5.13 2.10 16.80
C LYS A 161 -4.57 1.04 15.86
N LYS A 162 -4.39 1.35 14.58
CA LYS A 162 -3.73 0.48 13.60
C LYS A 162 -2.28 0.26 14.01
N ASN A 163 -1.55 1.32 14.28
CA ASN A 163 -0.13 1.30 14.63
C ASN A 163 0.13 0.40 15.83
N ARG A 164 -0.71 0.48 16.87
CA ARG A 164 -0.63 -0.43 18.02
C ARG A 164 -0.79 -1.91 17.65
N TYR A 165 -1.64 -2.24 16.67
CA TYR A 165 -1.75 -3.62 16.22
C TYR A 165 -0.52 -4.07 15.40
N LEU A 166 0.05 -3.19 14.59
CA LEU A 166 1.27 -3.51 13.82
C LEU A 166 2.46 -3.72 14.77
N GLN A 167 2.60 -2.89 15.80
CA GLN A 167 3.65 -2.96 16.81
C GLN A 167 3.79 -4.34 17.48
N HIS A 168 2.69 -5.04 17.73
CA HIS A 168 2.68 -6.33 18.41
C HIS A 168 2.49 -7.52 17.47
N SER A 169 2.69 -7.32 16.19
CA SER A 169 2.52 -8.36 15.19
C SER A 169 3.83 -9.12 14.93
N LYS A 170 3.74 -10.43 14.77
CA LYS A 170 4.82 -11.32 14.33
C LYS A 170 5.13 -11.18 12.83
N GLY A 171 4.18 -10.66 12.04
CA GLY A 171 4.33 -10.48 10.61
C GLY A 171 3.00 -10.27 9.89
N LEU A 172 3.09 -9.70 8.70
CA LEU A 172 1.97 -9.56 7.76
C LEU A 172 1.83 -10.83 6.93
N ILE A 173 0.64 -11.42 6.89
CA ILE A 173 0.31 -12.49 5.94
C ILE A 173 -0.58 -11.89 4.84
N PHE A 174 -0.03 -11.81 3.62
CA PHE A 174 -0.63 -11.06 2.52
C PHE A 174 -0.66 -11.85 1.21
N PRO A 175 -1.41 -12.98 1.15
CA PRO A 175 -1.45 -13.89 0.01
C PRO A 175 -2.42 -13.40 -1.07
N VAL A 176 -2.17 -12.20 -1.61
CA VAL A 176 -3.02 -11.58 -2.64
C VAL A 176 -3.09 -12.42 -3.91
N LYS A 177 -4.20 -12.29 -4.65
CA LYS A 177 -4.49 -12.99 -5.92
C LYS A 177 -4.66 -11.98 -7.06
N TRP A 178 -3.83 -10.97 -7.09
CA TRP A 178 -3.80 -9.95 -8.14
C TRP A 178 -2.45 -9.24 -8.14
N ASP A 179 -2.15 -8.57 -9.23
CA ASP A 179 -0.96 -7.75 -9.32
C ASP A 179 -1.15 -6.47 -8.50
N GLU A 180 -0.57 -6.47 -7.31
CA GLU A 180 -0.64 -5.33 -6.38
C GLU A 180 0.11 -4.15 -6.99
N PRO A 181 -0.51 -2.96 -7.14
CA PRO A 181 0.19 -1.82 -7.70
C PRO A 181 1.38 -1.34 -6.87
N PHE A 182 1.25 -1.35 -5.53
CA PHE A 182 2.32 -1.04 -4.58
C PHE A 182 2.24 -1.87 -3.32
N GLY A 183 1.22 -1.65 -2.46
CA GLY A 183 1.08 -2.41 -1.22
C GLY A 183 1.55 -1.66 0.03
N LEU A 184 0.90 -0.54 0.37
CA LEU A 184 1.19 0.24 1.59
C LEU A 184 1.16 -0.62 2.87
N ALA A 185 0.35 -1.68 2.91
CA ALA A 185 0.32 -2.61 4.04
C ALA A 185 1.67 -3.27 4.31
N ILE A 186 2.48 -3.47 3.26
CA ILE A 186 3.84 -4.04 3.34
C ILE A 186 4.76 -3.05 4.03
N THR A 187 4.84 -1.82 3.52
CA THR A 187 5.73 -0.79 4.06
C THR A 187 5.36 -0.43 5.49
N GLU A 188 4.07 -0.34 5.81
CA GLU A 188 3.58 -0.13 7.17
C GLU A 188 3.95 -1.28 8.11
N SER A 189 3.84 -2.54 7.65
CA SER A 189 4.23 -3.70 8.45
C SER A 189 5.73 -3.68 8.76
N LEU A 190 6.55 -3.49 7.74
CA LEU A 190 8.01 -3.43 7.86
C LEU A 190 8.45 -2.28 8.75
N TYR A 191 7.83 -1.10 8.65
CA TYR A 191 8.13 0.03 9.52
C TYR A 191 7.97 -0.29 11.00
N PHE A 192 6.96 -1.09 11.37
CA PHE A 192 6.80 -1.59 12.74
C PHE A 192 7.65 -2.83 13.06
N GLY A 193 8.63 -3.15 12.21
CA GLY A 193 9.55 -4.28 12.42
C GLY A 193 8.89 -5.65 12.24
N ALA A 194 7.74 -5.73 11.56
CA ALA A 194 7.04 -6.98 11.30
C ALA A 194 7.31 -7.44 9.87
N PRO A 195 7.95 -8.62 9.66
CA PRO A 195 8.26 -9.16 8.34
C PRO A 195 7.01 -9.49 7.54
N VAL A 196 7.18 -9.70 6.23
CA VAL A 196 6.08 -9.91 5.29
C VAL A 196 6.14 -11.32 4.68
N PHE A 197 5.02 -12.02 4.72
CA PHE A 197 4.79 -13.32 4.09
C PHE A 197 3.70 -13.16 3.04
N ALA A 198 4.07 -13.18 1.77
CA ALA A 198 3.15 -12.79 0.70
C ALA A 198 3.32 -13.63 -0.57
N THR A 199 2.41 -13.43 -1.52
CA THR A 199 2.54 -13.98 -2.88
C THR A 199 3.43 -13.08 -3.74
N PRO A 200 4.13 -13.61 -4.76
CA PRO A 200 5.05 -12.85 -5.61
C PRO A 200 4.34 -12.13 -6.77
N TYR A 201 3.22 -11.43 -6.52
CA TYR A 201 2.42 -10.79 -7.57
C TYR A 201 2.53 -9.27 -7.55
N GLY A 202 2.61 -8.69 -8.76
CA GLY A 202 2.73 -7.25 -8.95
C GLY A 202 4.03 -6.70 -8.34
N SER A 203 3.91 -5.62 -7.58
CA SER A 203 5.05 -4.95 -6.94
C SER A 203 5.69 -5.72 -5.77
N LEU A 204 5.09 -6.82 -5.30
CA LEU A 204 5.55 -7.48 -4.08
C LEU A 204 7.02 -7.94 -4.14
N PRO A 205 7.53 -8.50 -5.26
CA PRO A 205 8.95 -8.85 -5.40
C PRO A 205 9.92 -7.66 -5.36
N GLU A 206 9.42 -6.45 -5.64
CA GLU A 206 10.22 -5.23 -5.50
C GLU A 206 10.36 -4.80 -4.04
N LEU A 207 9.29 -4.97 -3.26
CA LEU A 207 9.16 -4.45 -1.90
C LEU A 207 9.61 -5.43 -0.81
N VAL A 208 9.52 -6.73 -1.07
CA VAL A 208 9.83 -7.77 -0.08
C VAL A 208 11.12 -8.48 -0.50
N LYS A 209 12.23 -8.12 0.14
CA LYS A 209 13.52 -8.77 -0.03
C LYS A 209 13.66 -9.92 0.97
N PRO A 210 14.56 -10.89 0.72
CA PRO A 210 14.73 -12.06 1.59
C PRO A 210 15.02 -11.74 3.07
N GLU A 211 15.67 -10.61 3.34
CA GLU A 211 16.00 -10.15 4.69
C GLU A 211 14.80 -9.55 5.47
N VAL A 212 13.69 -9.23 4.78
CA VAL A 212 12.50 -8.62 5.39
C VAL A 212 11.22 -9.45 5.21
N GLY A 213 11.31 -10.62 4.56
CA GLY A 213 10.15 -11.49 4.38
C GLY A 213 10.36 -12.67 3.45
N PHE A 214 9.27 -13.36 3.16
CA PHE A 214 9.25 -14.54 2.31
C PHE A 214 8.11 -14.46 1.29
N LEU A 215 8.42 -14.77 0.04
CA LEU A 215 7.46 -14.74 -1.07
C LEU A 215 7.29 -16.16 -1.65
N THR A 216 6.05 -16.59 -1.75
CA THR A 216 5.65 -17.82 -2.44
C THR A 216 4.20 -17.75 -2.88
N ASP A 217 3.84 -18.38 -3.98
CA ASP A 217 2.45 -18.57 -4.41
C ASP A 217 1.83 -19.86 -3.84
N SER A 218 2.64 -20.68 -3.17
CA SER A 218 2.23 -21.92 -2.50
C SER A 218 1.84 -21.68 -1.04
N GLU A 219 0.57 -21.91 -0.71
CA GLU A 219 0.09 -21.85 0.68
C GLU A 219 0.84 -22.85 1.58
N SER A 220 1.15 -24.04 1.06
CA SER A 220 1.86 -25.08 1.80
C SER A 220 3.31 -24.70 2.10
N GLU A 221 4.01 -24.06 1.17
CA GLU A 221 5.37 -23.55 1.40
C GLU A 221 5.35 -22.40 2.40
N MET A 222 4.39 -21.48 2.34
CA MET A 222 4.23 -20.41 3.33
C MET A 222 4.02 -20.99 4.72
N ILE A 223 3.17 -22.02 4.86
CA ILE A 223 2.93 -22.70 6.12
C ILE A 223 4.20 -23.38 6.63
N LEU A 224 4.95 -24.05 5.76
CA LEU A 224 6.21 -24.73 6.12
C LEU A 224 7.23 -23.72 6.63
N HIS A 225 7.47 -22.65 5.88
CA HIS A 225 8.39 -21.58 6.25
C HIS A 225 8.06 -20.96 7.62
N LEU A 226 6.77 -20.71 7.87
CA LEU A 226 6.33 -20.20 9.16
C LEU A 226 6.46 -21.20 10.31
N LYS A 227 6.35 -22.51 10.04
CA LYS A 227 6.60 -23.59 11.03
C LYS A 227 8.08 -23.79 11.35
N GLU A 228 8.95 -23.57 10.38
CA GLU A 228 10.40 -23.60 10.57
C GLU A 228 10.88 -22.50 11.52
N GLY A 229 10.08 -21.45 11.70
CA GLY A 229 10.37 -20.40 12.67
C GLY A 229 11.55 -19.51 12.28
N VAL A 230 11.76 -19.28 10.99
CA VAL A 230 12.79 -18.35 10.50
C VAL A 230 12.63 -16.99 11.16
N VAL A 231 13.71 -16.51 11.77
CA VAL A 231 13.72 -15.26 12.52
C VAL A 231 14.15 -14.11 11.61
N TYR A 232 13.30 -13.10 11.50
CA TYR A 232 13.61 -11.83 10.83
C TYR A 232 13.94 -10.77 11.88
N SER A 233 14.92 -9.94 11.59
CA SER A 233 15.29 -8.82 12.47
C SER A 233 14.27 -7.69 12.39
N PRO A 234 13.60 -7.31 13.50
CA PRO A 234 12.72 -6.16 13.50
C PRO A 234 13.42 -4.85 13.12
N MET A 235 14.69 -4.71 13.47
CA MET A 235 15.51 -3.55 13.12
C MET A 235 15.71 -3.47 11.60
N ILE A 236 16.11 -4.57 10.95
CA ILE A 236 16.31 -4.59 9.49
C ILE A 236 14.99 -4.26 8.76
N CYS A 237 13.87 -4.85 9.19
CA CYS A 237 12.56 -4.52 8.62
C CYS A 237 12.24 -3.03 8.74
N HIS A 238 12.45 -2.47 9.94
CA HIS A 238 12.17 -1.07 10.23
C HIS A 238 13.03 -0.12 9.39
N GLU A 239 14.33 -0.31 9.40
CA GLU A 239 15.28 0.53 8.66
C GLU A 239 15.02 0.45 7.15
N TYR A 240 14.77 -0.73 6.63
CA TYR A 240 14.41 -0.93 5.22
C TYR A 240 13.20 -0.10 4.81
N ALA A 241 12.12 -0.11 5.60
CA ALA A 241 10.92 0.67 5.30
C ALA A 241 11.15 2.18 5.50
N ARG A 242 11.78 2.57 6.61
CA ARG A 242 12.08 3.96 6.95
C ARG A 242 12.93 4.64 5.87
N ASP A 243 13.95 3.94 5.40
CA ASP A 243 14.96 4.53 4.53
C ASP A 243 14.54 4.53 3.05
N LEU A 244 13.68 3.59 2.62
CA LEU A 244 13.30 3.47 1.21
C LEU A 244 11.91 4.00 0.86
N PHE A 245 10.97 4.00 1.82
CA PHE A 245 9.56 4.31 1.54
C PHE A 245 9.04 5.48 2.38
N ASN A 246 9.86 6.52 2.52
CA ASN A 246 9.47 7.75 3.22
C ASN A 246 8.98 8.84 2.24
N ALA A 247 8.22 9.79 2.78
CA ALA A 247 7.62 10.88 2.02
C ALA A 247 8.66 11.80 1.35
N GLU A 248 9.83 11.98 1.96
CA GLU A 248 10.90 12.83 1.41
C GLU A 248 11.48 12.23 0.12
N ILE A 249 11.79 10.93 0.11
CA ILE A 249 12.27 10.23 -1.09
C ILE A 249 11.21 10.26 -2.19
N MET A 250 9.96 10.01 -1.86
CA MET A 250 8.85 10.11 -2.81
C MET A 250 8.74 11.52 -3.40
N ALA A 251 8.80 12.56 -2.56
CA ALA A 251 8.72 13.95 -3.00
C ALA A 251 9.89 14.31 -3.94
N LYS A 252 11.12 13.94 -3.60
CA LYS A 252 12.30 14.15 -4.48
C LYS A 252 12.14 13.47 -5.85
N ALA A 253 11.61 12.25 -5.87
CA ALA A 253 11.35 11.54 -7.11
C ALA A 253 10.26 12.22 -7.96
N TYR A 254 9.21 12.75 -7.34
CA TYR A 254 8.21 13.53 -8.06
C TYR A 254 8.75 14.85 -8.59
N LEU A 255 9.61 15.56 -7.85
CA LEU A 255 10.25 16.79 -8.34
C LEU A 255 11.03 16.55 -9.64
N GLN A 256 11.76 15.42 -9.75
CA GLN A 256 12.44 15.03 -11.00
C GLN A 256 11.43 14.79 -12.15
N LYS A 257 10.24 14.25 -11.86
CA LYS A 257 9.19 14.08 -12.87
C LYS A 257 8.61 15.43 -13.30
N TYR A 258 8.45 16.37 -12.38
CA TYR A 258 7.96 17.72 -12.69
C TYR A 258 8.96 18.48 -13.56
N GLU A 259 10.26 18.39 -13.26
CA GLU A 259 11.33 18.99 -14.10
C GLU A 259 11.27 18.47 -15.55
N LYS A 260 11.11 17.15 -15.74
CA LYS A 260 10.95 16.56 -17.08
C LYS A 260 9.77 17.12 -17.85
N VAL A 261 8.62 17.26 -17.21
CA VAL A 261 7.42 17.85 -17.84
C VAL A 261 7.64 19.30 -18.21
N LEU A 262 8.28 20.08 -17.33
CA LEU A 262 8.59 21.50 -17.61
C LEU A 262 9.58 21.66 -18.77
N ASN A 263 10.50 20.72 -18.94
CA ASN A 263 11.47 20.70 -20.04
C ASN A 263 10.91 20.10 -21.34
N GLY A 264 9.67 19.60 -21.35
CA GLY A 264 9.07 18.96 -22.51
C GLY A 264 9.64 17.57 -22.84
N GLU A 265 10.20 16.86 -21.86
CA GLU A 265 10.86 15.56 -21.98
C GLU A 265 9.94 14.34 -21.77
N TYR A 266 8.62 14.49 -21.98
CA TYR A 266 7.62 13.41 -21.82
C TYR A 266 7.00 12.98 -23.12
#